data_7a35594a32ad4706cee7f084092aabec
#
_entry.id   7a35594a32ad4706cee7f084092aabec
#
_cell.length_a   1.000
_cell.length_b   1.000
_cell.length_c   1.000
_cell.angle_alpha   90.00
_cell.angle_beta   90.00
_cell.angle_gamma   90.00
#
_symmetry.space_group_name_H-M   'P 1'
#
loop_
_entity.id
_entity.type
_entity.pdbx_description
1 polymer ?
#
loop_
_entity_poly.entity_id
_entity_poly.type
_entity_poly.pdbx_seq_one_letter_code
_entity_poly.pdbx_strand_id
1 'polypeptide(L)'
;MLSKSITLLLVFLQVSILTFAQLSSSNLPIISITTEDEIPDEDKADGTMGIIYDTNGGINSINDPFNHYNGNIGIETRGNSTQGFDKKTYSLELRDAANEDLSVNLFGMGAEEDWILHAMVIDKSQVRIPMSFYLAQRMGQYASEWKYVELMINGDYRGIYILVEKIKRDDDRVDIAKLDADDLAGDSLTGGYILRMDWLDNPQGFESDYNSQGGNPMFYQWHYPKAENIKPQQANYIKDWMSTFEEALYSDDYENDQGVRYTDYIDVNSFTDFLLINEFSKNSDGYKLSSYVHKDKDSKGGKLVAGPIWDFDQTYGVSLVCSNNNPNGWTYLQNQDCWDLESMPMWWQNMMEDALFQNRLKCRWTDFRQSFMHTDSVINWILEDTTYLSDALQRNFAKWDDFIGESIWIEPDPIPQSYEEEISTMITWITNRLNWMDANMPGDCAQDNLNTNALSTVAHSKIHPNPTKDFIHVECPKNSSILILDLHGKTLLNAFSENEYAELSLSHLSRGAYFVTIENTQGRFTQKIILQ
;
A
#
# COMPACT_ATOMS: atom_id res chain seq x y z
N MET A 1 -66.08 20.41 -56.92
CA MET A 1 -64.67 20.10 -57.11
C MET A 1 -63.95 20.29 -55.77
N LEU A 2 -63.70 19.19 -55.05
CA LEU A 2 -62.99 19.24 -53.77
C LEU A 2 -61.51 19.03 -54.02
N SER A 3 -60.70 20.03 -53.72
CA SER A 3 -59.23 19.93 -53.68
C SER A 3 -58.81 19.26 -52.37
N LYS A 4 -58.18 18.09 -52.41
CA LYS A 4 -57.54 17.43 -51.28
C LYS A 4 -56.07 17.91 -51.19
N SER A 5 -55.78 18.73 -50.19
CA SER A 5 -54.41 19.03 -49.83
C SER A 5 -53.85 17.89 -48.95
N ILE A 6 -52.82 17.18 -49.44
CA ILE A 6 -52.08 16.19 -48.69
C ILE A 6 -50.95 16.95 -47.98
N THR A 7 -51.05 17.07 -46.65
CA THR A 7 -49.96 17.57 -45.80
C THR A 7 -49.01 16.44 -45.48
N LEU A 8 -47.80 16.45 -46.02
CA LEU A 8 -46.76 15.47 -45.73
C LEU A 8 -46.08 15.83 -44.39
N LEU A 9 -46.34 15.05 -43.36
CA LEU A 9 -45.74 15.22 -42.05
C LEU A 9 -44.38 14.50 -42.07
N LEU A 10 -43.29 15.25 -42.20
CA LEU A 10 -41.90 14.74 -42.01
C LEU A 10 -41.65 14.60 -40.52
N VAL A 11 -41.69 13.36 -40.01
CA VAL A 11 -41.22 13.01 -38.67
C VAL A 11 -39.72 12.88 -38.75
N PHE A 12 -38.99 13.88 -38.26
CA PHE A 12 -37.56 13.75 -37.97
C PHE A 12 -37.40 12.83 -36.76
N LEU A 13 -37.01 11.58 -37.01
CA LEU A 13 -36.51 10.67 -35.98
C LEU A 13 -35.11 11.18 -35.59
N GLN A 14 -35.00 11.92 -34.50
CA GLN A 14 -33.69 12.17 -33.87
C GLN A 14 -33.24 10.84 -33.25
N VAL A 15 -32.45 10.10 -33.98
CA VAL A 15 -31.63 9.02 -33.42
C VAL A 15 -30.52 9.72 -32.64
N SER A 16 -30.70 9.87 -31.36
CA SER A 16 -29.59 10.17 -30.45
C SER A 16 -28.63 8.98 -30.54
N ILE A 17 -27.61 9.13 -31.36
CA ILE A 17 -26.46 8.25 -31.32
C ILE A 17 -25.80 8.58 -29.97
N LEU A 18 -26.04 7.73 -28.97
CA LEU A 18 -25.20 7.69 -27.78
C LEU A 18 -23.82 7.29 -28.26
N THR A 19 -23.00 8.29 -28.60
CA THR A 19 -21.57 8.08 -28.72
C THR A 19 -21.08 7.77 -27.32
N PHE A 20 -21.00 6.48 -26.98
CA PHE A 20 -20.18 6.09 -25.86
C PHE A 20 -18.82 6.77 -26.02
N ALA A 21 -18.34 7.44 -24.99
CA ALA A 21 -17.07 8.13 -25.03
C ALA A 21 -15.96 7.08 -25.26
N GLN A 22 -15.68 6.84 -26.54
CA GLN A 22 -14.60 5.95 -26.95
C GLN A 22 -13.30 6.62 -26.56
N LEU A 23 -12.44 5.93 -25.82
CA LEU A 23 -11.10 6.41 -25.52
C LEU A 23 -10.37 6.77 -26.83
N SER A 24 -9.94 7.99 -26.96
CA SER A 24 -9.11 8.47 -28.08
C SER A 24 -7.75 8.95 -27.56
N SER A 25 -7.75 9.59 -26.40
CA SER A 25 -6.55 10.10 -25.75
C SER A 25 -6.79 10.28 -24.25
N SER A 26 -5.72 10.28 -23.46
CA SER A 26 -5.74 10.44 -22.00
C SER A 26 -4.46 11.07 -21.48
N ASN A 27 -4.57 11.79 -20.36
CA ASN A 27 -3.44 12.17 -19.53
C ASN A 27 -2.87 10.98 -18.72
N LEU A 28 -3.64 9.89 -18.59
CA LEU A 28 -3.18 8.64 -17.99
C LEU A 28 -2.47 7.76 -19.03
N PRO A 29 -1.54 6.90 -18.64
CA PRO A 29 -1.04 5.84 -19.51
C PRO A 29 -2.18 4.98 -20.03
N ILE A 30 -2.06 4.51 -21.28
CA ILE A 30 -3.03 3.61 -21.90
C ILE A 30 -2.42 2.23 -22.02
N ILE A 31 -3.08 1.25 -21.42
CA ILE A 31 -2.76 -0.18 -21.56
C ILE A 31 -3.74 -0.81 -22.53
N SER A 32 -3.22 -1.46 -23.58
CA SER A 32 -4.01 -2.22 -24.54
C SER A 32 -3.59 -3.70 -24.49
N ILE A 33 -4.56 -4.56 -24.19
CA ILE A 33 -4.36 -6.01 -24.12
C ILE A 33 -5.16 -6.68 -25.25
N THR A 34 -4.54 -7.66 -25.87
CA THR A 34 -5.19 -8.51 -26.88
C THR A 34 -5.02 -9.98 -26.48
N THR A 35 -6.13 -10.70 -26.41
CA THR A 35 -6.19 -12.15 -26.17
C THR A 35 -7.05 -12.79 -27.26
N GLU A 36 -6.74 -14.03 -27.64
CA GLU A 36 -7.58 -14.80 -28.57
C GLU A 36 -8.73 -15.50 -27.83
N ASP A 37 -8.47 -15.96 -26.62
CA ASP A 37 -9.42 -16.65 -25.75
C ASP A 37 -10.07 -15.71 -24.71
N GLU A 38 -11.17 -16.16 -24.12
CA GLU A 38 -11.76 -15.53 -22.94
C GLU A 38 -10.75 -15.60 -21.77
N ILE A 39 -10.65 -14.50 -21.01
CA ILE A 39 -9.72 -14.44 -19.87
C ILE A 39 -10.30 -15.31 -18.75
N PRO A 40 -9.62 -16.41 -18.36
CA PRO A 40 -10.12 -17.35 -17.36
C PRO A 40 -9.89 -16.85 -15.95
N ASP A 41 -10.46 -17.55 -14.96
CA ASP A 41 -10.24 -17.34 -13.54
C ASP A 41 -8.97 -18.04 -13.02
N GLU A 42 -8.63 -19.17 -13.62
CA GLU A 42 -7.42 -19.95 -13.32
C GLU A 42 -6.70 -20.30 -14.63
N ASP A 43 -5.39 -20.54 -14.55
CA ASP A 43 -4.53 -20.84 -15.69
C ASP A 43 -4.48 -19.69 -16.71
N LYS A 44 -3.54 -18.77 -16.50
CA LYS A 44 -3.39 -17.55 -17.33
C LYS A 44 -3.48 -17.82 -18.83
N ALA A 45 -4.41 -17.17 -19.51
CA ALA A 45 -4.48 -17.13 -20.97
C ALA A 45 -3.28 -16.35 -21.55
N ASP A 46 -2.79 -16.79 -22.69
CA ASP A 46 -1.78 -16.07 -23.45
C ASP A 46 -2.38 -14.82 -24.10
N GLY A 47 -1.61 -13.74 -24.12
CA GLY A 47 -1.99 -12.48 -24.74
C GLY A 47 -0.80 -11.60 -25.06
N THR A 48 -1.10 -10.44 -25.61
CA THR A 48 -0.11 -9.37 -25.79
C THR A 48 -0.57 -8.11 -25.11
N MET A 49 0.37 -7.34 -24.58
CA MET A 49 0.11 -6.05 -23.95
C MET A 49 0.99 -4.97 -24.59
N GLY A 50 0.38 -3.84 -24.91
CA GLY A 50 1.07 -2.63 -25.31
C GLY A 50 0.76 -1.49 -24.32
N ILE A 51 1.77 -0.69 -23.98
CA ILE A 51 1.63 0.48 -23.09
C ILE A 51 2.09 1.73 -23.81
N ILE A 52 1.22 2.72 -23.84
CA ILE A 52 1.50 4.08 -24.32
C ILE A 52 1.64 5.00 -23.11
N TYR A 53 2.79 5.67 -22.98
CA TYR A 53 3.05 6.55 -21.85
C TYR A 53 4.00 7.68 -22.21
N ASP A 54 3.53 8.92 -22.11
CA ASP A 54 4.39 10.10 -22.19
C ASP A 54 4.97 10.41 -20.80
N THR A 55 6.25 10.13 -20.62
CA THR A 55 6.99 10.36 -19.37
C THR A 55 7.10 11.85 -18.98
N ASN A 56 6.79 12.77 -19.89
CA ASN A 56 6.79 14.21 -19.63
C ASN A 56 5.42 14.73 -19.15
N GLY A 57 4.44 13.83 -18.94
CA GLY A 57 3.10 14.17 -18.48
C GLY A 57 2.19 14.77 -19.57
N GLY A 58 2.49 14.51 -20.85
CA GLY A 58 1.65 14.88 -21.97
C GLY A 58 0.44 13.96 -22.15
N ILE A 59 -0.26 14.16 -23.26
CA ILE A 59 -1.45 13.39 -23.62
C ILE A 59 -1.03 12.16 -24.43
N ASN A 60 -1.46 10.99 -23.99
CA ASN A 60 -1.31 9.72 -24.70
C ASN A 60 -2.48 9.53 -25.67
N SER A 61 -2.23 9.19 -26.93
CA SER A 61 -3.25 8.87 -27.92
C SER A 61 -3.26 7.37 -28.20
N ILE A 62 -4.44 6.77 -28.38
CA ILE A 62 -4.55 5.34 -28.79
C ILE A 62 -3.88 5.05 -30.13
N ASN A 63 -3.56 6.07 -30.93
CA ASN A 63 -2.87 5.94 -32.21
C ASN A 63 -1.34 6.08 -32.07
N ASP A 64 -0.83 6.41 -30.90
CA ASP A 64 0.61 6.47 -30.66
C ASP A 64 1.21 5.05 -30.62
N PRO A 65 2.48 4.90 -30.97
CA PRO A 65 3.14 3.61 -30.85
C PRO A 65 3.27 3.20 -29.37
N PHE A 66 3.22 1.91 -29.12
CA PHE A 66 3.56 1.37 -27.79
C PHE A 66 5.04 1.67 -27.50
N ASN A 67 5.28 2.59 -26.57
CA ASN A 67 6.58 3.18 -26.30
C ASN A 67 7.13 2.85 -24.91
N HIS A 68 6.29 2.28 -24.01
CA HIS A 68 6.70 1.92 -22.66
C HIS A 68 6.84 0.40 -22.46
N TYR A 69 5.92 -0.37 -22.99
CA TYR A 69 5.97 -1.82 -23.07
C TYR A 69 5.29 -2.31 -24.37
N ASN A 70 5.78 -3.38 -24.95
CA ASN A 70 5.13 -4.08 -26.06
C ASN A 70 5.63 -5.52 -26.09
N GLY A 71 4.85 -6.47 -25.54
CA GLY A 71 5.30 -7.84 -25.38
C GLY A 71 4.19 -8.82 -25.04
N ASN A 72 4.59 -10.09 -24.86
CA ASN A 72 3.69 -11.16 -24.46
C ASN A 72 3.33 -11.05 -22.97
N ILE A 73 2.16 -11.55 -22.62
CA ILE A 73 1.68 -11.67 -21.24
C ILE A 73 0.92 -12.97 -21.05
N GLY A 74 0.90 -13.44 -19.79
CA GLY A 74 -0.16 -14.28 -19.27
C GLY A 74 -1.17 -13.43 -18.50
N ILE A 75 -2.47 -13.67 -18.67
CA ILE A 75 -3.53 -12.92 -18.01
C ILE A 75 -4.63 -13.83 -17.47
N GLU A 76 -5.09 -13.57 -16.25
CA GLU A 76 -6.24 -14.24 -15.63
C GLU A 76 -7.11 -13.22 -14.88
N THR A 77 -8.39 -13.52 -14.67
CA THR A 77 -9.21 -12.78 -13.72
C THR A 77 -8.80 -13.13 -12.29
N ARG A 78 -8.99 -12.20 -11.35
CA ARG A 78 -8.70 -12.45 -9.94
C ARG A 78 -9.71 -11.77 -9.03
N GLY A 79 -9.64 -12.10 -7.76
CA GLY A 79 -10.48 -11.61 -6.68
C GLY A 79 -11.32 -12.75 -6.11
N ASN A 80 -11.97 -12.53 -4.97
CA ASN A 80 -12.94 -13.45 -4.41
C ASN A 80 -14.35 -12.86 -4.66
N SER A 81 -14.82 -11.96 -3.79
CA SER A 81 -16.12 -11.33 -3.91
C SER A 81 -16.26 -10.45 -5.16
N THR A 82 -15.16 -9.82 -5.60
CA THR A 82 -15.15 -8.92 -6.76
C THR A 82 -15.28 -9.60 -8.11
N GLN A 83 -15.16 -10.93 -8.18
CA GLN A 83 -15.42 -11.67 -9.41
C GLN A 83 -16.89 -11.63 -9.87
N GLY A 84 -17.82 -11.30 -8.97
CA GLY A 84 -19.23 -11.12 -9.31
C GLY A 84 -19.54 -9.88 -10.16
N PHE A 85 -18.61 -8.91 -10.24
CA PHE A 85 -18.81 -7.67 -10.99
C PHE A 85 -18.36 -7.79 -12.46
N ASP A 86 -18.96 -7.01 -13.36
CA ASP A 86 -18.60 -6.98 -14.77
C ASP A 86 -17.22 -6.32 -15.02
N LYS A 87 -16.86 -5.34 -14.20
CA LYS A 87 -15.52 -4.73 -14.20
C LYS A 87 -14.56 -5.62 -13.41
N LYS A 88 -13.82 -6.48 -14.10
CA LYS A 88 -12.92 -7.48 -13.50
C LYS A 88 -11.57 -6.91 -13.13
N THR A 89 -10.98 -7.42 -12.05
CA THR A 89 -9.57 -7.28 -11.72
C THR A 89 -8.77 -8.41 -12.38
N TYR A 90 -7.54 -8.14 -12.83
CA TYR A 90 -6.70 -9.10 -13.54
C TYR A 90 -5.34 -9.26 -12.87
N SER A 91 -4.82 -10.51 -12.85
CA SER A 91 -3.39 -10.78 -12.67
C SER A 91 -2.70 -10.81 -14.01
N LEU A 92 -1.55 -10.19 -14.10
CA LEU A 92 -0.68 -10.19 -15.28
C LEU A 92 0.67 -10.84 -14.94
N GLU A 93 1.24 -11.50 -15.93
CA GLU A 93 2.60 -12.00 -15.92
C GLU A 93 3.25 -11.61 -17.23
N LEU A 94 4.33 -10.83 -17.18
CA LEU A 94 5.05 -10.43 -18.38
C LEU A 94 5.91 -11.60 -18.85
N ARG A 95 5.93 -11.84 -20.16
CA ARG A 95 6.58 -12.99 -20.78
C ARG A 95 7.47 -12.60 -21.95
N ASP A 96 8.55 -13.33 -22.12
CA ASP A 96 9.42 -13.19 -23.28
C ASP A 96 8.86 -13.90 -24.55
N ALA A 97 9.64 -13.90 -25.63
CA ALA A 97 9.25 -14.55 -26.88
C ALA A 97 9.20 -16.09 -26.80
N ALA A 98 9.78 -16.70 -25.76
CA ALA A 98 9.72 -18.13 -25.47
C ALA A 98 8.59 -18.48 -24.49
N ASN A 99 7.79 -17.49 -24.09
CA ASN A 99 6.71 -17.58 -23.09
C ASN A 99 7.22 -17.88 -21.67
N GLU A 100 8.47 -17.48 -21.38
CA GLU A 100 9.07 -17.54 -20.05
C GLU A 100 8.94 -16.19 -19.36
N ASP A 101 9.03 -16.18 -18.02
CA ASP A 101 8.92 -14.98 -17.17
C ASP A 101 9.90 -13.87 -17.60
N LEU A 102 9.42 -12.65 -17.73
CA LEU A 102 10.18 -11.49 -18.14
C LEU A 102 10.01 -10.33 -17.15
N SER A 103 11.00 -10.12 -16.31
CA SER A 103 11.00 -8.96 -15.41
C SER A 103 11.26 -7.66 -16.17
N VAL A 104 10.32 -6.71 -16.09
CA VAL A 104 10.40 -5.38 -16.73
C VAL A 104 10.03 -4.30 -15.73
N ASN A 105 10.82 -3.23 -15.72
CA ASN A 105 10.48 -2.04 -14.94
C ASN A 105 9.34 -1.28 -15.62
N LEU A 106 8.14 -1.37 -15.06
CA LEU A 106 6.99 -0.60 -15.50
C LEU A 106 6.83 0.66 -14.63
N PHE A 107 6.81 1.82 -15.26
CA PHE A 107 6.57 3.14 -14.64
C PHE A 107 7.55 3.53 -13.53
N GLY A 108 8.67 2.85 -13.39
CA GLY A 108 9.65 3.09 -12.32
C GLY A 108 9.45 2.26 -11.05
N MET A 109 8.46 1.36 -11.04
CA MET A 109 8.08 0.52 -9.89
C MET A 109 8.92 -0.76 -9.71
N GLY A 110 10.21 -0.75 -10.10
CA GLY A 110 11.07 -1.94 -10.06
C GLY A 110 10.87 -2.86 -11.27
N ALA A 111 11.77 -3.84 -11.43
CA ALA A 111 11.72 -4.81 -12.53
C ALA A 111 11.11 -6.12 -12.04
N GLU A 112 9.94 -6.47 -12.57
CA GLU A 112 9.17 -7.64 -12.12
C GLU A 112 8.28 -8.16 -13.26
N GLU A 113 7.94 -9.45 -13.22
CA GLU A 113 7.02 -10.08 -14.15
C GLU A 113 5.57 -10.03 -13.69
N ASP A 114 5.30 -10.11 -12.37
CA ASP A 114 3.96 -10.22 -11.78
C ASP A 114 3.35 -8.85 -11.44
N TRP A 115 2.20 -8.53 -12.05
CA TRP A 115 1.46 -7.28 -11.84
C TRP A 115 -0.03 -7.54 -11.64
N ILE A 116 -0.74 -6.54 -11.15
CA ILE A 116 -2.19 -6.59 -10.99
C ILE A 116 -2.80 -5.35 -11.64
N LEU A 117 -3.79 -5.54 -12.51
CA LEU A 117 -4.70 -4.49 -12.95
C LEU A 117 -5.92 -4.51 -12.03
N HIS A 118 -5.91 -3.67 -11.01
CA HIS A 118 -6.97 -3.62 -10.00
C HIS A 118 -8.09 -2.68 -10.48
N ALA A 119 -9.33 -3.22 -10.51
CA ALA A 119 -10.49 -2.53 -11.08
C ALA A 119 -11.08 -1.46 -10.16
N MET A 120 -10.77 -1.48 -8.86
CA MET A 120 -11.36 -0.59 -7.84
C MET A 120 -12.89 -0.57 -7.91
N VAL A 121 -13.51 -1.74 -8.14
CA VAL A 121 -14.95 -1.83 -8.44
C VAL A 121 -15.86 -1.42 -7.29
N ILE A 122 -15.43 -1.60 -6.04
CA ILE A 122 -16.18 -1.19 -4.84
C ILE A 122 -15.96 0.30 -4.54
N ASP A 123 -14.81 0.85 -4.94
CA ASP A 123 -14.44 2.23 -4.66
C ASP A 123 -14.92 3.21 -5.76
N LYS A 124 -16.09 3.80 -5.57
CA LYS A 124 -16.63 4.83 -6.47
C LYS A 124 -15.75 6.06 -6.56
N SER A 125 -15.00 6.39 -5.51
CA SER A 125 -14.08 7.52 -5.50
C SER A 125 -12.84 7.30 -6.38
N GLN A 126 -12.46 6.05 -6.61
CA GLN A 126 -11.25 5.61 -7.32
C GLN A 126 -9.94 6.06 -6.65
N VAL A 127 -9.97 6.49 -5.37
CA VAL A 127 -8.79 7.03 -4.66
C VAL A 127 -8.52 6.36 -3.30
N ARG A 128 -9.40 5.47 -2.78
CA ARG A 128 -9.24 4.86 -1.44
C ARG A 128 -7.99 4.00 -1.33
N ILE A 129 -7.79 3.07 -2.27
CA ILE A 129 -6.60 2.21 -2.30
C ILE A 129 -5.33 3.04 -2.52
N PRO A 130 -5.23 3.90 -3.56
CA PRO A 130 -4.07 4.75 -3.77
C PRO A 130 -3.72 5.63 -2.58
N MET A 131 -4.72 6.25 -1.94
CA MET A 131 -4.51 7.07 -0.74
C MET A 131 -3.94 6.25 0.42
N SER A 132 -4.44 5.03 0.62
CA SER A 132 -3.95 4.15 1.69
C SER A 132 -2.51 3.74 1.46
N PHE A 133 -2.13 3.38 0.24
CA PHE A 133 -0.74 3.08 -0.12
C PHE A 133 0.16 4.30 0.06
N TYR A 134 -0.25 5.47 -0.44
CA TYR A 134 0.48 6.72 -0.24
C TYR A 134 0.73 7.01 1.24
N LEU A 135 -0.30 6.89 2.09
CA LEU A 135 -0.16 7.15 3.52
C LEU A 135 0.76 6.13 4.20
N ALA A 136 0.65 4.84 3.89
CA ALA A 136 1.53 3.81 4.44
C ALA A 136 3.00 4.04 4.04
N GLN A 137 3.27 4.41 2.79
CA GLN A 137 4.62 4.80 2.33
C GLN A 137 5.14 6.02 3.10
N ARG A 138 4.27 7.02 3.36
CA ARG A 138 4.63 8.20 4.16
C ARG A 138 4.89 7.88 5.64
N MET A 139 4.32 6.80 6.16
CA MET A 139 4.64 6.25 7.49
C MET A 139 6.03 5.57 7.52
N GLY A 140 6.62 5.28 6.37
CA GLY A 140 7.89 4.58 6.24
C GLY A 140 7.75 3.06 6.09
N GLN A 141 6.53 2.58 5.82
CA GLN A 141 6.24 1.18 5.51
C GLN A 141 6.39 0.93 4.02
N TYR A 142 6.84 -0.28 3.63
CA TYR A 142 6.60 -0.72 2.27
C TYR A 142 5.09 -0.88 2.06
N ALA A 143 4.59 -0.26 1.03
CA ALA A 143 3.26 -0.52 0.47
C ALA A 143 3.39 -0.53 -1.04
N SER A 144 2.60 -1.38 -1.70
CA SER A 144 2.66 -1.57 -3.15
C SER A 144 2.63 -0.23 -3.89
N GLU A 145 3.55 -0.03 -4.80
CA GLU A 145 3.50 1.09 -5.73
C GLU A 145 2.40 0.86 -6.77
N TRP A 146 1.87 1.95 -7.30
CA TRP A 146 0.78 1.87 -8.27
C TRP A 146 0.88 2.96 -9.34
N LYS A 147 0.16 2.75 -10.45
CA LYS A 147 -0.03 3.73 -11.51
C LYS A 147 -1.46 3.69 -12.02
N TYR A 148 -2.16 4.82 -12.02
CA TYR A 148 -3.44 4.93 -12.72
C TYR A 148 -3.24 4.74 -14.21
N VAL A 149 -4.10 3.95 -14.82
CA VAL A 149 -4.07 3.64 -16.25
C VAL A 149 -5.48 3.60 -16.82
N GLU A 150 -5.63 3.84 -18.11
CA GLU A 150 -6.85 3.50 -18.86
C GLU A 150 -6.63 2.16 -19.56
N LEU A 151 -7.55 1.22 -19.38
CA LEU A 151 -7.44 -0.14 -19.89
C LEU A 151 -8.34 -0.36 -21.10
N MET A 152 -7.76 -0.97 -22.12
CA MET A 152 -8.47 -1.54 -23.27
C MET A 152 -8.18 -3.05 -23.35
N ILE A 153 -9.20 -3.86 -23.60
CA ILE A 153 -9.06 -5.29 -23.85
C ILE A 153 -9.80 -5.63 -25.16
N ASN A 154 -9.08 -6.20 -26.13
CA ASN A 154 -9.60 -6.55 -27.46
C ASN A 154 -10.31 -5.36 -28.14
N GLY A 155 -9.78 -4.13 -27.96
CA GLY A 155 -10.34 -2.90 -28.51
C GLY A 155 -11.56 -2.35 -27.75
N ASP A 156 -12.03 -3.04 -26.70
CA ASP A 156 -13.10 -2.54 -25.81
C ASP A 156 -12.50 -1.78 -24.62
N TYR A 157 -12.98 -0.55 -24.40
CA TYR A 157 -12.56 0.27 -23.26
C TYR A 157 -13.11 -0.29 -21.96
N ARG A 158 -12.26 -0.48 -20.97
CA ARG A 158 -12.60 -1.12 -19.67
C ARG A 158 -12.61 -0.12 -18.49
N GLY A 159 -12.24 1.15 -18.71
CA GLY A 159 -12.26 2.18 -17.67
C GLY A 159 -10.91 2.41 -17.02
N ILE A 160 -10.94 3.11 -15.88
CA ILE A 160 -9.77 3.37 -15.03
C ILE A 160 -9.43 2.13 -14.23
N TYR A 161 -8.14 1.82 -14.19
CA TYR A 161 -7.52 0.80 -13.34
C TYR A 161 -6.30 1.39 -12.63
N ILE A 162 -5.83 0.73 -11.60
CA ILE A 162 -4.45 0.88 -11.16
C ILE A 162 -3.65 -0.34 -11.59
N LEU A 163 -2.51 -0.12 -12.24
CA LEU A 163 -1.48 -1.14 -12.32
C LEU A 163 -0.73 -1.08 -10.99
N VAL A 164 -0.71 -2.18 -10.26
CA VAL A 164 -0.18 -2.23 -8.90
C VAL A 164 0.73 -3.44 -8.72
N GLU A 165 1.74 -3.29 -7.88
CA GLU A 165 2.63 -4.36 -7.48
C GLU A 165 1.89 -5.45 -6.73
N LYS A 166 2.15 -6.70 -7.09
CA LYS A 166 1.74 -7.85 -6.30
C LYS A 166 2.65 -7.98 -5.07
N ILE A 167 2.08 -8.24 -3.89
CA ILE A 167 2.88 -8.52 -2.70
C ILE A 167 3.73 -9.76 -2.96
N LYS A 168 5.04 -9.58 -2.94
CA LYS A 168 6.03 -10.59 -3.26
C LYS A 168 7.34 -10.27 -2.54
N ARG A 169 8.13 -11.28 -2.23
CA ARG A 169 9.51 -11.08 -1.79
C ARG A 169 10.34 -10.63 -2.98
N ASP A 170 10.85 -9.43 -2.93
CA ASP A 170 11.79 -8.86 -3.89
C ASP A 170 12.52 -7.66 -3.29
N ASP A 171 13.68 -7.28 -3.88
CA ASP A 171 14.49 -6.16 -3.39
C ASP A 171 13.79 -4.79 -3.60
N ASP A 172 12.90 -4.69 -4.60
CA ASP A 172 12.07 -3.51 -4.87
C ASP A 172 10.66 -3.60 -4.25
N ARG A 173 10.31 -4.69 -3.55
CA ARG A 173 9.00 -4.94 -2.92
C ARG A 173 9.14 -5.23 -1.43
N VAL A 174 8.78 -6.43 -0.97
CA VAL A 174 9.08 -6.84 0.42
C VAL A 174 10.55 -7.25 0.46
N ASP A 175 11.43 -6.28 0.78
CA ASP A 175 12.89 -6.44 0.79
C ASP A 175 13.34 -7.24 2.03
N ILE A 176 13.19 -8.56 1.92
CA ILE A 176 13.73 -9.53 2.88
C ILE A 176 14.61 -10.55 2.15
N ALA A 177 15.48 -11.19 2.90
CA ALA A 177 16.39 -12.19 2.34
C ALA A 177 15.61 -13.30 1.63
N LYS A 178 16.19 -13.81 0.54
CA LYS A 178 15.72 -15.05 -0.07
C LYS A 178 15.96 -16.20 0.92
N LEU A 179 14.99 -17.11 1.01
CA LEU A 179 15.07 -18.35 1.79
C LEU A 179 15.13 -19.53 0.83
N ASP A 180 16.31 -20.09 0.64
CA ASP A 180 16.53 -21.23 -0.25
C ASP A 180 16.27 -22.56 0.49
N ALA A 181 16.08 -23.64 -0.26
CA ALA A 181 15.77 -24.95 0.29
C ALA A 181 16.88 -25.52 1.22
N ASP A 182 18.12 -25.05 1.07
CA ASP A 182 19.28 -25.45 1.85
C ASP A 182 19.57 -24.55 3.06
N ASP A 183 18.76 -23.50 3.27
CA ASP A 183 18.86 -22.58 4.40
C ASP A 183 18.17 -23.21 5.64
N LEU A 184 18.84 -24.18 6.27
CA LEU A 184 18.26 -25.03 7.31
C LEU A 184 18.85 -24.79 8.71
N ALA A 185 19.82 -23.87 8.86
CA ALA A 185 20.48 -23.58 10.14
C ALA A 185 21.16 -22.21 10.14
N GLY A 186 21.48 -21.71 11.36
CA GLY A 186 22.16 -20.43 11.54
C GLY A 186 21.37 -19.24 11.03
N ASP A 187 22.04 -18.13 10.75
CA ASP A 187 21.39 -16.89 10.32
C ASP A 187 20.55 -17.04 9.03
N SER A 188 20.95 -17.93 8.11
CA SER A 188 20.21 -18.15 6.86
C SER A 188 18.80 -18.72 7.08
N LEU A 189 18.59 -19.47 8.17
CA LEU A 189 17.28 -20.00 8.56
C LEU A 189 16.37 -18.92 9.17
N THR A 190 16.94 -17.86 9.76
CA THR A 190 16.20 -16.95 10.66
C THR A 190 15.33 -15.93 9.95
N GLY A 191 15.36 -15.84 8.61
CA GLY A 191 14.58 -14.86 7.87
C GLY A 191 14.24 -15.26 6.44
N GLY A 192 13.47 -14.42 5.79
CA GLY A 192 12.91 -14.69 4.47
C GLY A 192 11.51 -15.31 4.57
N TYR A 193 10.69 -14.82 5.50
CA TYR A 193 9.32 -15.30 5.69
C TYR A 193 8.31 -14.18 5.50
N ILE A 194 7.24 -14.46 4.76
CA ILE A 194 6.03 -13.66 4.70
C ILE A 194 4.86 -14.57 5.07
N LEU A 195 4.14 -14.20 6.11
CA LEU A 195 2.91 -14.86 6.54
C LEU A 195 1.72 -13.97 6.23
N ARG A 196 0.54 -14.56 6.06
CA ARG A 196 -0.71 -13.81 5.90
C ARG A 196 -1.81 -14.37 6.79
N MET A 197 -2.71 -13.51 7.18
CA MET A 197 -4.03 -13.80 7.70
C MET A 197 -5.01 -13.55 6.56
N ASP A 198 -5.81 -14.56 6.22
CA ASP A 198 -6.74 -14.51 5.08
C ASP A 198 -7.81 -15.59 5.24
N TRP A 199 -8.73 -15.68 4.27
CA TRP A 199 -9.76 -16.71 4.21
C TRP A 199 -9.20 -18.10 4.49
N LEU A 200 -9.95 -18.91 5.27
CA LEU A 200 -9.54 -20.26 5.67
C LEU A 200 -10.03 -21.35 4.69
N ASP A 201 -10.30 -20.99 3.45
CA ASP A 201 -10.66 -21.92 2.38
C ASP A 201 -9.42 -22.69 1.93
N ASN A 202 -9.28 -23.93 2.42
CA ASN A 202 -8.13 -24.80 2.16
C ASN A 202 -6.76 -24.15 2.47
N PRO A 203 -6.56 -23.57 3.67
CA PRO A 203 -5.36 -22.80 3.99
C PRO A 203 -4.13 -23.68 4.07
N GLN A 204 -2.99 -23.14 3.62
CA GLN A 204 -1.69 -23.78 3.75
C GLN A 204 -0.83 -22.97 4.73
N GLY A 205 -0.47 -23.56 5.87
CA GLY A 205 0.22 -22.82 6.93
C GLY A 205 0.36 -23.63 8.20
N PHE A 206 0.20 -22.98 9.34
CA PHE A 206 0.25 -23.63 10.65
C PHE A 206 -0.72 -22.96 11.63
N GLU A 207 -1.19 -23.77 12.59
CA GLU A 207 -1.97 -23.28 13.73
C GLU A 207 -1.05 -22.71 14.81
N SER A 208 -1.47 -21.58 15.39
CA SER A 208 -0.91 -21.05 16.64
C SER A 208 -1.38 -21.84 17.84
N ASP A 209 -0.62 -21.76 18.92
CA ASP A 209 -1.03 -22.27 20.24
C ASP A 209 -2.08 -21.35 20.92
N TYR A 210 -2.37 -20.19 20.33
CA TYR A 210 -3.30 -19.18 20.83
C TYR A 210 -4.52 -19.03 19.91
N ASN A 211 -5.63 -18.62 20.50
CA ASN A 211 -6.87 -18.46 19.76
C ASN A 211 -6.96 -17.13 19.02
N SER A 212 -7.66 -17.15 17.89
CA SER A 212 -8.18 -15.97 17.21
C SER A 212 -9.30 -15.32 18.02
N GLN A 213 -9.75 -14.14 17.58
CA GLN A 213 -10.95 -13.51 18.15
C GLN A 213 -12.23 -14.33 17.94
N GLY A 214 -12.27 -15.20 16.93
CA GLY A 214 -13.35 -16.17 16.71
C GLY A 214 -13.37 -17.32 17.71
N GLY A 215 -12.32 -17.47 18.54
CA GLY A 215 -12.23 -18.48 19.59
C GLY A 215 -11.64 -19.83 19.15
N ASN A 216 -11.28 -19.99 17.88
CA ASN A 216 -10.55 -21.13 17.34
C ASN A 216 -9.04 -20.82 17.34
N PRO A 217 -8.14 -21.83 17.28
CA PRO A 217 -6.73 -21.59 17.10
C PRO A 217 -6.46 -20.68 15.90
N MET A 218 -5.63 -19.65 16.10
CA MET A 218 -5.26 -18.75 15.01
C MET A 218 -4.47 -19.51 13.95
N PHE A 219 -4.75 -19.27 12.68
CA PHE A 219 -4.06 -19.92 11.56
C PHE A 219 -3.26 -18.92 10.74
N TYR A 220 -1.93 -19.12 10.62
CA TYR A 220 -1.03 -18.31 9.81
C TYR A 220 -0.70 -19.03 8.51
N GLN A 221 -0.95 -18.39 7.38
CA GLN A 221 -0.76 -18.96 6.05
C GLN A 221 0.61 -18.62 5.49
N TRP A 222 1.21 -19.58 4.76
CA TRP A 222 2.44 -19.36 4.01
C TRP A 222 2.18 -18.45 2.80
N HIS A 223 2.77 -17.26 2.78
CA HIS A 223 2.81 -16.44 1.57
C HIS A 223 4.15 -16.59 0.86
N TYR A 224 5.26 -16.50 1.63
CA TYR A 224 6.62 -16.81 1.17
C TYR A 224 7.44 -17.43 2.32
N PRO A 225 8.17 -18.55 2.10
CA PRO A 225 8.08 -19.41 0.91
C PRO A 225 6.68 -20.00 0.70
N LYS A 226 6.36 -20.43 -0.51
CA LYS A 226 5.12 -21.16 -0.75
C LYS A 226 5.12 -22.52 -0.03
N ALA A 227 3.91 -23.05 0.27
CA ALA A 227 3.76 -24.29 1.02
C ALA A 227 4.49 -25.49 0.40
N GLU A 228 4.55 -25.56 -0.92
CA GLU A 228 5.27 -26.60 -1.65
C GLU A 228 6.80 -26.47 -1.58
N ASN A 229 7.31 -25.29 -1.23
CA ASN A 229 8.75 -24.98 -1.21
C ASN A 229 9.35 -24.97 0.19
N ILE A 230 8.56 -24.61 1.23
CA ILE A 230 9.04 -24.49 2.59
C ILE A 230 9.49 -25.85 3.16
N LYS A 231 10.63 -25.88 3.85
CA LYS A 231 11.17 -27.11 4.46
C LYS A 231 10.70 -27.23 5.90
N PRO A 232 10.62 -28.48 6.46
CA PRO A 232 10.17 -28.69 7.84
C PRO A 232 10.94 -27.86 8.87
N GLN A 233 12.26 -27.70 8.70
CA GLN A 233 13.08 -26.89 9.62
C GLN A 233 12.72 -25.40 9.55
N GLN A 234 12.44 -24.89 8.35
CA GLN A 234 12.02 -23.51 8.12
C GLN A 234 10.62 -23.27 8.71
N ALA A 235 9.69 -24.18 8.45
CA ALA A 235 8.33 -24.12 8.98
C ALA A 235 8.33 -24.14 10.53
N ASN A 236 9.13 -25.04 11.14
CA ASN A 236 9.26 -25.10 12.60
C ASN A 236 9.88 -23.82 13.16
N TYR A 237 10.94 -23.28 12.54
CA TYR A 237 11.59 -22.06 13.01
C TYR A 237 10.60 -20.88 13.12
N ILE A 238 9.86 -20.60 12.04
CA ILE A 238 8.94 -19.46 12.07
C ILE A 238 7.72 -19.72 12.96
N LYS A 239 7.25 -20.96 13.07
CA LYS A 239 6.21 -21.35 14.04
C LYS A 239 6.70 -21.11 15.47
N ASP A 240 7.90 -21.57 15.82
CA ASP A 240 8.48 -21.38 17.15
C ASP A 240 8.68 -19.88 17.47
N TRP A 241 9.11 -19.09 16.46
CA TRP A 241 9.22 -17.63 16.61
C TRP A 241 7.88 -16.98 16.93
N MET A 242 6.84 -17.33 16.17
CA MET A 242 5.49 -16.82 16.40
C MET A 242 4.95 -17.23 17.77
N SER A 243 5.13 -18.49 18.17
CA SER A 243 4.69 -18.99 19.47
C SER A 243 5.39 -18.25 20.62
N THR A 244 6.71 -18.00 20.52
CA THR A 244 7.47 -17.27 21.55
C THR A 244 7.07 -15.79 21.63
N PHE A 245 6.79 -15.16 20.48
CA PHE A 245 6.25 -13.80 20.44
C PHE A 245 4.88 -13.72 21.12
N GLU A 246 3.99 -14.65 20.80
CA GLU A 246 2.64 -14.70 21.36
C GLU A 246 2.65 -15.05 22.85
N GLU A 247 3.53 -15.95 23.30
CA GLU A 247 3.76 -16.25 24.71
C GLU A 247 4.07 -14.96 25.48
N ALA A 248 5.03 -14.17 24.99
CA ALA A 248 5.38 -12.91 25.63
C ALA A 248 4.23 -11.91 25.60
N LEU A 249 3.51 -11.78 24.46
CA LEU A 249 2.43 -10.80 24.32
C LEU A 249 1.22 -11.11 25.21
N TYR A 250 0.92 -12.39 25.43
CA TYR A 250 -0.26 -12.83 26.18
C TYR A 250 0.01 -13.06 27.66
N SER A 251 1.25 -12.86 28.13
CA SER A 251 1.58 -12.90 29.56
C SER A 251 1.14 -11.61 30.27
N ASP A 252 0.92 -11.70 31.58
CA ASP A 252 0.47 -10.56 32.41
C ASP A 252 1.48 -9.39 32.45
N ASP A 253 2.78 -9.68 32.28
CA ASP A 253 3.89 -8.72 32.31
C ASP A 253 4.48 -8.43 30.93
N TYR A 254 3.88 -9.02 29.86
CA TYR A 254 4.34 -8.92 28.47
C TYR A 254 5.74 -9.51 28.22
N GLU A 255 6.16 -10.46 29.04
CA GLU A 255 7.44 -11.17 28.94
C GLU A 255 7.20 -12.68 28.88
N ASN A 256 8.02 -13.39 28.10
CA ASN A 256 8.00 -14.85 28.10
C ASN A 256 8.71 -15.43 29.33
N ASP A 257 8.72 -16.76 29.48
CA ASP A 257 9.38 -17.49 30.58
C ASP A 257 10.89 -17.16 30.73
N GLN A 258 11.52 -16.55 29.71
CA GLN A 258 12.93 -16.13 29.71
C GLN A 258 13.11 -14.66 30.10
N GLY A 259 12.03 -13.95 30.41
CA GLY A 259 12.04 -12.52 30.71
C GLY A 259 12.29 -11.63 29.49
N VAL A 260 11.98 -12.12 28.28
CA VAL A 260 12.10 -11.36 27.04
C VAL A 260 10.74 -10.81 26.65
N ARG A 261 10.68 -9.48 26.47
CA ARG A 261 9.43 -8.79 26.18
C ARG A 261 9.00 -8.98 24.72
N TYR A 262 7.69 -9.01 24.44
CA TYR A 262 7.17 -9.14 23.08
C TYR A 262 7.73 -8.07 22.11
N THR A 263 8.07 -6.88 22.59
CA THR A 263 8.68 -5.79 21.79
C THR A 263 10.07 -6.11 21.24
N ASP A 264 10.72 -7.15 21.76
CA ASP A 264 11.99 -7.64 21.24
C ASP A 264 11.80 -8.54 20.01
N TYR A 265 10.61 -9.10 19.84
CA TYR A 265 10.26 -9.97 18.71
C TYR A 265 9.68 -9.22 17.51
N ILE A 266 9.15 -8.02 17.70
CA ILE A 266 8.47 -7.25 16.65
C ILE A 266 9.16 -5.91 16.40
N ASP A 267 9.02 -5.36 15.19
CA ASP A 267 9.23 -3.93 14.94
C ASP A 267 8.01 -3.14 15.42
N VAL A 268 8.13 -2.53 16.60
CA VAL A 268 7.02 -1.82 17.24
C VAL A 268 6.49 -0.68 16.38
N ASN A 269 7.37 -0.01 15.59
CA ASN A 269 6.93 1.05 14.71
C ASN A 269 6.03 0.51 13.60
N SER A 270 6.40 -0.61 12.99
CA SER A 270 5.58 -1.22 11.94
C SER A 270 4.20 -1.62 12.47
N PHE A 271 4.13 -2.18 13.67
CA PHE A 271 2.86 -2.55 14.29
C PHE A 271 2.01 -1.34 14.66
N THR A 272 2.61 -0.26 15.19
CA THR A 272 1.87 0.99 15.47
C THR A 272 1.38 1.64 14.17
N ASP A 273 2.18 1.66 13.12
CA ASP A 273 1.81 2.25 11.84
C ASP A 273 0.72 1.43 11.13
N PHE A 274 0.83 0.10 11.18
CA PHE A 274 -0.21 -0.81 10.65
C PHE A 274 -1.54 -0.62 11.39
N LEU A 275 -1.49 -0.47 12.73
CA LEU A 275 -2.68 -0.14 13.52
C LEU A 275 -3.23 1.23 13.10
N LEU A 276 -2.38 2.26 13.00
CA LEU A 276 -2.83 3.61 12.66
C LEU A 276 -3.50 3.68 11.31
N ILE A 277 -2.97 3.03 10.26
CA ILE A 277 -3.57 3.08 8.93
C ILE A 277 -4.90 2.32 8.88
N ASN A 278 -4.99 1.13 9.52
CA ASN A 278 -6.23 0.37 9.60
C ASN A 278 -7.29 1.09 10.43
N GLU A 279 -6.92 1.71 11.54
CA GLU A 279 -7.83 2.50 12.36
C GLU A 279 -8.26 3.79 11.66
N PHE A 280 -7.35 4.51 11.01
CA PHE A 280 -7.70 5.73 10.29
C PHE A 280 -8.69 5.44 9.16
N SER A 281 -8.45 4.41 8.38
CA SER A 281 -9.31 4.02 7.27
C SER A 281 -10.57 3.28 7.72
N LYS A 282 -10.60 2.75 8.95
CA LYS A 282 -11.56 1.77 9.43
C LYS A 282 -11.73 0.61 8.43
N ASN A 283 -10.59 0.05 7.99
CA ASN A 283 -10.60 -1.06 7.07
C ASN A 283 -11.43 -2.23 7.62
N SER A 284 -12.51 -2.61 6.93
CA SER A 284 -13.41 -3.69 7.36
C SER A 284 -12.75 -5.07 7.33
N ASP A 285 -11.74 -5.25 6.48
CA ASP A 285 -10.93 -6.47 6.37
C ASP A 285 -9.65 -6.42 7.20
N GLY A 286 -9.34 -5.26 7.73
CA GLY A 286 -8.14 -5.03 8.52
C GLY A 286 -7.97 -6.01 9.66
N TYR A 287 -6.70 -6.42 9.89
CA TYR A 287 -6.25 -7.34 10.92
C TYR A 287 -6.56 -8.83 10.69
N LYS A 288 -7.48 -9.18 9.81
CA LYS A 288 -8.03 -10.54 9.64
C LYS A 288 -7.95 -11.10 8.22
N LEU A 289 -8.21 -10.28 7.21
CA LEU A 289 -8.14 -10.66 5.81
C LEU A 289 -7.11 -9.82 5.09
N SER A 290 -6.47 -10.37 4.06
CA SER A 290 -5.44 -9.67 3.29
C SER A 290 -4.40 -8.94 4.17
N SER A 291 -4.15 -9.47 5.37
CA SER A 291 -3.23 -8.91 6.35
C SER A 291 -1.92 -9.69 6.38
N TYR A 292 -0.79 -9.00 6.36
CA TYR A 292 0.52 -9.60 6.20
C TYR A 292 1.45 -9.24 7.34
N VAL A 293 2.39 -10.14 7.61
CA VAL A 293 3.58 -9.89 8.44
C VAL A 293 4.78 -10.56 7.78
N HIS A 294 5.96 -10.00 7.97
CA HIS A 294 7.17 -10.58 7.41
C HIS A 294 8.34 -10.50 8.39
N LYS A 295 9.32 -11.38 8.21
CA LYS A 295 10.53 -11.44 9.03
C LYS A 295 11.77 -11.64 8.17
N ASP A 296 12.75 -10.74 8.31
CA ASP A 296 14.07 -10.91 7.72
C ASP A 296 15.04 -11.61 8.68
N LYS A 297 16.26 -11.88 8.24
CA LYS A 297 17.33 -12.55 9.01
C LYS A 297 17.68 -11.77 10.26
N ASP A 298 18.15 -12.48 11.29
CA ASP A 298 18.58 -11.87 12.54
C ASP A 298 19.71 -10.86 12.31
N SER A 299 20.63 -11.14 11.36
CA SER A 299 21.67 -10.20 10.94
C SER A 299 21.15 -8.93 10.27
N LYS A 300 19.87 -8.90 9.88
CA LYS A 300 19.18 -7.76 9.26
C LYS A 300 18.08 -7.17 10.15
N GLY A 301 18.19 -7.36 11.46
CA GLY A 301 17.24 -6.85 12.44
C GLY A 301 16.34 -7.91 13.06
N GLY A 302 16.02 -8.99 12.33
CA GLY A 302 15.42 -10.22 12.84
C GLY A 302 14.01 -10.13 13.43
N LYS A 303 13.37 -8.97 13.39
CA LYS A 303 12.06 -8.74 14.00
C LYS A 303 10.93 -9.01 13.02
N LEU A 304 9.76 -9.37 13.56
CA LEU A 304 8.53 -9.43 12.80
C LEU A 304 8.04 -8.01 12.49
N VAL A 305 7.73 -7.75 11.24
CA VAL A 305 7.25 -6.46 10.72
C VAL A 305 5.79 -6.64 10.29
N ALA A 306 4.89 -5.77 10.74
CA ALA A 306 3.51 -5.76 10.29
C ALA A 306 3.37 -5.05 8.92
N GLY A 307 2.61 -5.65 8.03
CA GLY A 307 2.47 -5.21 6.64
C GLY A 307 3.15 -6.17 5.65
N PRO A 308 3.10 -5.82 4.34
CA PRO A 308 2.47 -4.62 3.77
C PRO A 308 0.94 -4.63 3.87
N ILE A 309 0.34 -3.45 3.69
CA ILE A 309 -1.12 -3.31 3.62
C ILE A 309 -1.65 -3.77 2.25
N TRP A 310 -2.91 -4.26 2.23
CA TRP A 310 -3.61 -4.71 1.03
C TRP A 310 -5.13 -4.60 1.19
N ASP A 311 -5.89 -4.55 0.10
CA ASP A 311 -7.37 -4.52 0.06
C ASP A 311 -8.00 -3.38 0.89
N PHE A 312 -7.71 -2.14 0.52
CA PHE A 312 -8.26 -0.93 1.17
C PHE A 312 -9.43 -0.31 0.39
N ASP A 313 -10.14 -1.08 -0.38
CA ASP A 313 -11.31 -0.60 -1.12
C ASP A 313 -12.57 -0.42 -0.23
N GLN A 314 -12.75 -1.26 0.80
CA GLN A 314 -13.82 -1.14 1.79
C GLN A 314 -13.42 -0.26 3.00
N THR A 315 -13.00 0.97 2.73
CA THR A 315 -12.45 1.89 3.73
C THR A 315 -13.11 3.26 3.68
N TYR A 316 -12.79 4.12 4.63
CA TYR A 316 -13.22 5.53 4.69
C TYR A 316 -14.74 5.71 4.54
N GLY A 317 -15.51 4.85 5.19
CA GLY A 317 -16.95 5.01 5.36
C GLY A 317 -17.83 4.44 4.25
N VAL A 318 -17.24 3.73 3.27
CA VAL A 318 -18.00 3.19 2.12
C VAL A 318 -18.80 1.91 2.43
N SER A 319 -18.55 1.25 3.57
CA SER A 319 -19.14 -0.04 3.88
C SER A 319 -19.90 -0.04 5.21
N LEU A 320 -20.98 -0.82 5.31
CA LEU A 320 -21.68 -1.13 6.56
C LEU A 320 -20.95 -2.23 7.36
N VAL A 321 -20.08 -3.00 6.71
CA VAL A 321 -19.33 -4.09 7.36
C VAL A 321 -18.44 -3.52 8.47
N CYS A 322 -18.42 -4.18 9.62
CA CYS A 322 -17.66 -3.75 10.81
C CYS A 322 -17.94 -2.30 11.25
N SER A 323 -19.14 -1.78 10.98
CA SER A 323 -19.48 -0.38 11.25
C SER A 323 -18.48 0.61 10.64
N ASN A 324 -17.92 0.29 9.46
CA ASN A 324 -16.96 1.14 8.75
C ASN A 324 -17.52 2.54 8.45
N ASN A 325 -18.83 2.63 8.14
CA ASN A 325 -19.53 3.88 7.87
C ASN A 325 -19.54 4.85 9.07
N ASN A 326 -19.40 4.35 10.29
CA ASN A 326 -19.34 5.18 11.50
C ASN A 326 -17.88 5.63 11.74
N PRO A 327 -17.56 6.95 11.71
CA PRO A 327 -16.19 7.42 11.94
C PRO A 327 -15.70 7.25 13.38
N ASN A 328 -16.57 6.87 14.33
CA ASN A 328 -16.23 6.66 15.72
C ASN A 328 -15.89 5.19 16.03
N GLY A 329 -15.22 4.96 17.15
CA GLY A 329 -14.86 3.63 17.64
C GLY A 329 -13.56 3.08 17.04
N TRP A 330 -13.00 2.07 17.69
CA TRP A 330 -11.79 1.36 17.29
C TRP A 330 -12.14 0.10 16.51
N THR A 331 -11.52 -0.11 15.36
CA THR A 331 -11.76 -1.26 14.50
C THR A 331 -11.12 -2.54 15.07
N TYR A 332 -9.96 -2.42 15.74
CA TYR A 332 -9.30 -3.59 16.36
C TYR A 332 -10.15 -4.28 17.44
N LEU A 333 -11.14 -3.60 18.03
CA LEU A 333 -12.07 -4.19 19.00
C LEU A 333 -13.11 -5.10 18.38
N GLN A 334 -13.24 -5.09 17.09
CA GLN A 334 -14.22 -5.76 16.24
C GLN A 334 -15.40 -6.38 17.01
N ASN A 335 -16.59 -5.87 16.74
CA ASN A 335 -17.82 -6.29 17.40
C ASN A 335 -18.53 -7.41 16.61
N GLN A 336 -19.72 -7.81 17.06
CA GLN A 336 -20.55 -8.85 16.43
C GLN A 336 -21.00 -8.54 14.99
N ASP A 337 -20.78 -7.31 14.52
CA ASP A 337 -21.12 -6.89 13.15
C ASP A 337 -19.97 -7.20 12.16
N CYS A 338 -18.85 -7.74 12.64
CA CYS A 338 -17.72 -8.17 11.83
C CYS A 338 -17.73 -9.68 11.61
N TRP A 339 -17.32 -10.08 10.43
CA TRP A 339 -17.20 -11.48 10.00
C TRP A 339 -15.72 -11.92 10.06
N ASP A 340 -15.48 -13.21 9.88
CA ASP A 340 -14.15 -13.79 9.70
C ASP A 340 -13.18 -13.53 10.86
N LEU A 341 -13.73 -13.46 12.09
CA LEU A 341 -12.95 -13.27 13.31
C LEU A 341 -12.01 -14.44 13.59
N GLU A 342 -12.23 -15.61 12.95
CA GLU A 342 -11.37 -16.78 12.98
C GLU A 342 -9.97 -16.50 12.42
N SER A 343 -9.85 -15.51 11.51
CA SER A 343 -8.58 -15.09 10.91
C SER A 343 -7.93 -13.90 11.63
N MET A 344 -8.53 -13.41 12.73
CA MET A 344 -8.05 -12.23 13.46
C MET A 344 -7.31 -12.60 14.74
N PRO A 345 -6.00 -12.32 14.85
CA PRO A 345 -5.26 -12.57 16.09
C PRO A 345 -5.67 -11.59 17.20
N MET A 346 -5.53 -12.00 18.45
CA MET A 346 -5.75 -11.18 19.63
C MET A 346 -4.63 -10.14 19.87
N TRP A 347 -3.65 -10.03 18.99
CA TRP A 347 -2.45 -9.18 19.17
C TRP A 347 -2.80 -7.71 19.44
N TRP A 348 -3.69 -7.16 18.64
CA TRP A 348 -4.02 -5.73 18.68
C TRP A 348 -4.70 -5.35 19.99
N GLN A 349 -5.56 -6.20 20.52
CA GLN A 349 -6.22 -5.97 21.80
C GLN A 349 -5.20 -5.98 22.94
N ASN A 350 -4.31 -6.99 22.98
CA ASN A 350 -3.29 -7.11 24.03
C ASN A 350 -2.25 -5.98 23.94
N MET A 351 -1.79 -5.62 22.74
CA MET A 351 -0.87 -4.48 22.58
C MET A 351 -1.52 -3.17 23.03
N MET A 352 -2.82 -2.98 22.77
CA MET A 352 -3.55 -1.78 23.18
C MET A 352 -3.85 -1.72 24.69
N GLU A 353 -3.60 -2.79 25.46
CA GLU A 353 -3.60 -2.78 26.92
C GLU A 353 -2.21 -2.41 27.49
N ASP A 354 -1.14 -2.53 26.72
CA ASP A 354 0.22 -2.15 27.12
C ASP A 354 0.44 -0.64 27.03
N ALA A 355 0.70 -0.01 28.16
CA ALA A 355 0.95 1.45 28.24
C ALA A 355 2.17 1.89 27.41
N LEU A 356 3.19 1.03 27.25
CA LEU A 356 4.36 1.35 26.43
C LEU A 356 3.99 1.41 24.94
N PHE A 357 3.18 0.46 24.47
CA PHE A 357 2.68 0.47 23.11
C PHE A 357 1.76 1.69 22.86
N GLN A 358 0.84 1.98 23.80
CA GLN A 358 -0.03 3.17 23.71
C GLN A 358 0.77 4.47 23.63
N ASN A 359 1.84 4.62 24.43
CA ASN A 359 2.70 5.79 24.42
C ASN A 359 3.39 5.95 23.07
N ARG A 360 3.92 4.86 22.50
CA ARG A 360 4.51 4.85 21.16
C ARG A 360 3.50 5.20 20.09
N LEU A 361 2.32 4.61 20.15
CA LEU A 361 1.20 4.90 19.25
C LEU A 361 0.82 6.39 19.27
N LYS A 362 0.71 6.98 20.47
CA LYS A 362 0.41 8.41 20.64
C LYS A 362 1.48 9.31 20.03
N CYS A 363 2.75 8.96 20.19
CA CYS A 363 3.85 9.71 19.57
C CYS A 363 3.77 9.65 18.05
N ARG A 364 3.66 8.46 17.48
CA ARG A 364 3.56 8.27 16.03
C ARG A 364 2.37 9.03 15.45
N TRP A 365 1.20 8.91 16.09
CA TRP A 365 0.02 9.67 15.70
C TRP A 365 0.26 11.17 15.70
N THR A 366 0.83 11.71 16.79
CA THR A 366 1.11 13.14 16.93
C THR A 366 2.04 13.65 15.83
N ASP A 367 3.10 12.91 15.52
CA ASP A 367 4.05 13.27 14.46
C ASP A 367 3.38 13.27 13.07
N PHE A 368 2.57 12.26 12.77
CA PHE A 368 1.84 12.15 11.51
C PHE A 368 0.79 13.27 11.35
N ARG A 369 0.06 13.61 12.45
CA ARG A 369 -0.92 14.69 12.46
C ARG A 369 -0.28 16.08 12.26
N GLN A 370 0.98 16.26 12.62
CA GLN A 370 1.74 17.50 12.37
C GLN A 370 2.33 17.56 10.94
N SER A 371 2.17 16.52 10.13
CA SER A 371 2.75 16.41 8.81
C SER A 371 1.74 15.95 7.74
N PHE A 372 1.97 14.81 7.11
CA PHE A 372 1.18 14.33 5.98
C PHE A 372 -0.25 13.87 6.33
N MET A 373 -0.54 13.54 7.59
CA MET A 373 -1.90 13.24 8.07
C MET A 373 -2.61 14.48 8.67
N HIS A 374 -2.08 15.69 8.50
CA HIS A 374 -2.87 16.89 8.78
C HIS A 374 -4.14 16.87 7.92
N THR A 375 -5.26 17.32 8.49
CA THR A 375 -6.56 17.25 7.79
C THR A 375 -6.50 17.87 6.41
N ASP A 376 -5.93 19.07 6.28
CA ASP A 376 -5.80 19.75 5.00
C ASP A 376 -4.87 19.00 4.03
N SER A 377 -3.81 18.32 4.53
CA SER A 377 -2.90 17.55 3.68
C SER A 377 -3.61 16.36 3.05
N VAL A 378 -4.42 15.63 3.82
CA VAL A 378 -5.20 14.50 3.32
C VAL A 378 -6.27 14.96 2.33
N ILE A 379 -7.00 16.04 2.66
CA ILE A 379 -8.03 16.59 1.77
C ILE A 379 -7.40 17.09 0.46
N ASN A 380 -6.29 17.81 0.52
CA ASN A 380 -5.61 18.32 -0.68
C ASN A 380 -5.13 17.17 -1.57
N TRP A 381 -4.60 16.09 -0.99
CA TRP A 381 -4.22 14.92 -1.76
C TRP A 381 -5.41 14.32 -2.53
N ILE A 382 -6.57 14.15 -1.85
CA ILE A 382 -7.81 13.66 -2.49
C ILE A 382 -8.22 14.58 -3.66
N LEU A 383 -8.22 15.90 -3.45
CA LEU A 383 -8.66 16.85 -4.47
C LEU A 383 -7.69 16.95 -5.65
N GLU A 384 -6.39 16.83 -5.41
CA GLU A 384 -5.37 16.79 -6.46
C GLU A 384 -5.52 15.53 -7.32
N ASP A 385 -5.69 14.36 -6.69
CA ASP A 385 -5.83 13.08 -7.39
C ASP A 385 -7.15 13.02 -8.19
N THR A 386 -8.27 13.44 -7.59
CA THR A 386 -9.56 13.50 -8.29
C THR A 386 -9.54 14.49 -9.46
N THR A 387 -8.80 15.59 -9.34
CA THR A 387 -8.59 16.54 -10.44
C THR A 387 -7.75 15.90 -11.55
N TYR A 388 -6.69 15.18 -11.21
CA TYR A 388 -5.86 14.46 -12.17
C TYR A 388 -6.64 13.40 -12.95
N LEU A 389 -7.62 12.76 -12.31
CA LEU A 389 -8.47 11.71 -12.89
C LEU A 389 -9.69 12.26 -13.65
N SER A 390 -9.98 13.56 -13.60
CA SER A 390 -11.28 14.14 -13.99
C SER A 390 -11.81 13.71 -15.37
N ASP A 391 -10.96 13.72 -16.40
CA ASP A 391 -11.35 13.33 -17.76
C ASP A 391 -11.54 11.81 -17.89
N ALA A 392 -10.70 11.03 -17.22
CA ALA A 392 -10.80 9.58 -17.20
C ALA A 392 -12.03 9.10 -16.41
N LEU A 393 -12.39 9.77 -15.30
CA LEU A 393 -13.61 9.49 -14.52
C LEU A 393 -14.88 9.64 -15.36
N GLN A 394 -14.96 10.70 -16.22
CA GLN A 394 -16.09 10.86 -17.12
C GLN A 394 -16.25 9.67 -18.07
N ARG A 395 -15.15 9.17 -18.64
CA ARG A 395 -15.17 7.99 -19.52
C ARG A 395 -15.49 6.72 -18.76
N ASN A 396 -14.91 6.57 -17.55
CA ASN A 396 -15.14 5.40 -16.68
C ASN A 396 -16.62 5.27 -16.31
N PHE A 397 -17.25 6.35 -15.85
CA PHE A 397 -18.67 6.35 -15.50
C PHE A 397 -19.62 6.30 -16.71
N ALA A 398 -19.17 6.74 -17.89
CA ALA A 398 -19.93 6.51 -19.12
C ALA A 398 -19.88 5.04 -19.60
N LYS A 399 -18.81 4.30 -19.25
CA LYS A 399 -18.69 2.84 -19.51
C LYS A 399 -19.44 2.02 -18.47
N TRP A 400 -19.39 2.43 -17.21
CA TRP A 400 -19.97 1.77 -16.05
C TRP A 400 -21.01 2.72 -15.43
N ASP A 401 -22.16 2.87 -16.09
CA ASP A 401 -23.18 3.89 -15.78
C ASP A 401 -23.99 3.56 -14.51
N ASP A 402 -23.89 2.33 -14.01
CA ASP A 402 -24.48 1.87 -12.75
C ASP A 402 -23.60 2.12 -11.52
N PHE A 403 -22.43 2.74 -11.68
CA PHE A 403 -21.52 2.98 -10.55
C PHE A 403 -22.00 4.08 -9.61
N ILE A 404 -22.45 5.22 -10.14
CA ILE A 404 -22.91 6.37 -9.35
C ILE A 404 -24.44 6.34 -9.25
N GLY A 405 -24.98 6.57 -8.04
CA GLY A 405 -26.41 6.59 -7.78
C GLY A 405 -27.02 5.24 -7.44
N GLU A 406 -26.30 4.15 -7.66
CA GLU A 406 -26.74 2.79 -7.32
C GLU A 406 -25.84 2.22 -6.22
N SER A 407 -26.37 1.31 -5.40
CA SER A 407 -25.57 0.57 -4.42
C SER A 407 -24.82 -0.55 -5.11
N ILE A 408 -23.49 -0.49 -5.06
CA ILE A 408 -22.62 -1.52 -5.67
C ILE A 408 -22.34 -2.66 -4.69
N TRP A 409 -22.19 -2.34 -3.42
CA TRP A 409 -21.83 -3.27 -2.36
C TRP A 409 -22.71 -3.04 -1.13
N ILE A 410 -22.27 -3.43 0.05
CA ILE A 410 -22.98 -3.16 1.32
C ILE A 410 -22.69 -1.69 1.73
N GLU A 411 -23.22 -0.75 0.98
CA GLU A 411 -23.04 0.68 1.18
C GLU A 411 -24.06 1.29 2.16
N PRO A 412 -23.70 2.32 2.91
CA PRO A 412 -24.64 3.05 3.77
C PRO A 412 -25.54 4.00 2.97
N ASP A 413 -26.81 4.12 3.37
CA ASP A 413 -27.71 5.16 2.87
C ASP A 413 -27.41 6.53 3.50
N PRO A 414 -27.58 7.64 2.77
CA PRO A 414 -27.99 7.73 1.36
C PRO A 414 -26.84 7.44 0.39
N ILE A 415 -27.16 6.75 -0.71
CA ILE A 415 -26.18 6.52 -1.78
C ILE A 415 -25.89 7.83 -2.50
N PRO A 416 -24.60 8.24 -2.66
CA PRO A 416 -24.24 9.44 -3.40
C PRO A 416 -24.73 9.41 -4.85
N GLN A 417 -25.38 10.50 -5.28
CA GLN A 417 -25.99 10.59 -6.60
C GLN A 417 -25.08 11.25 -7.65
N SER A 418 -23.93 11.76 -7.24
CA SER A 418 -22.90 12.29 -8.12
C SER A 418 -21.51 11.98 -7.57
N TYR A 419 -20.50 12.11 -8.40
CA TYR A 419 -19.11 11.92 -7.97
C TYR A 419 -18.68 12.98 -6.94
N GLU A 420 -19.16 14.21 -7.08
CA GLU A 420 -18.93 15.29 -6.13
C GLU A 420 -19.53 14.96 -4.75
N GLU A 421 -20.71 14.34 -4.72
CA GLU A 421 -21.32 13.87 -3.47
C GLU A 421 -20.51 12.73 -2.84
N GLU A 422 -20.01 11.79 -3.63
CA GLU A 422 -19.14 10.72 -3.17
C GLU A 422 -17.88 11.30 -2.49
N ILE A 423 -17.17 12.21 -3.16
CA ILE A 423 -15.97 12.83 -2.61
C ILE A 423 -16.28 13.69 -1.39
N SER A 424 -17.35 14.46 -1.39
CA SER A 424 -17.73 15.29 -0.23
C SER A 424 -18.12 14.45 0.99
N THR A 425 -18.77 13.30 0.78
CA THR A 425 -19.12 12.33 1.82
C THR A 425 -17.86 11.70 2.41
N MET A 426 -16.94 11.26 1.57
CA MET A 426 -15.65 10.72 1.99
C MET A 426 -14.82 11.74 2.79
N ILE A 427 -14.71 12.98 2.33
CA ILE A 427 -13.98 14.06 3.03
C ILE A 427 -14.62 14.36 4.39
N THR A 428 -15.94 14.40 4.44
CA THR A 428 -16.68 14.61 5.71
C THR A 428 -16.40 13.49 6.70
N TRP A 429 -16.46 12.26 6.24
CA TRP A 429 -16.16 11.08 7.06
C TRP A 429 -14.73 11.11 7.58
N ILE A 430 -13.74 11.36 6.70
CA ILE A 430 -12.31 11.46 7.04
C ILE A 430 -12.07 12.56 8.09
N THR A 431 -12.67 13.73 7.90
CA THR A 431 -12.55 14.84 8.86
C THR A 431 -13.07 14.45 10.25
N ASN A 432 -14.24 13.81 10.29
CA ASN A 432 -14.82 13.33 11.54
C ASN A 432 -13.96 12.22 12.18
N ARG A 433 -13.40 11.32 11.37
CA ARG A 433 -12.50 10.24 11.83
C ARG A 433 -11.24 10.80 12.46
N LEU A 434 -10.57 11.72 11.79
CA LEU A 434 -9.36 12.37 12.32
C LEU A 434 -9.64 13.07 13.65
N ASN A 435 -10.74 13.83 13.73
CA ASN A 435 -11.15 14.50 14.98
C ASN A 435 -11.44 13.51 16.11
N TRP A 436 -12.11 12.38 15.77
CA TRP A 436 -12.39 11.35 16.76
C TRP A 436 -11.11 10.68 17.25
N MET A 437 -10.19 10.33 16.34
CA MET A 437 -8.90 9.74 16.72
C MET A 437 -8.05 10.68 17.54
N ASP A 438 -8.01 11.99 17.21
CA ASP A 438 -7.28 12.99 18.00
C ASP A 438 -7.78 13.04 19.45
N ALA A 439 -9.10 12.94 19.65
CA ALA A 439 -9.73 12.99 20.97
C ALA A 439 -9.61 11.68 21.77
N ASN A 440 -9.42 10.55 21.11
CA ASN A 440 -9.49 9.21 21.73
C ASN A 440 -8.17 8.43 21.66
N MET A 441 -7.12 8.97 21.04
CA MET A 441 -5.82 8.31 20.93
C MET A 441 -5.21 8.13 22.33
N PRO A 442 -5.04 6.87 22.82
CA PRO A 442 -4.50 6.61 24.13
C PRO A 442 -3.00 6.88 24.21
N GLY A 443 -2.48 6.88 25.43
CA GLY A 443 -1.05 7.02 25.71
C GLY A 443 -0.60 8.48 25.95
N ASP A 444 0.65 8.58 26.36
CA ASP A 444 1.34 9.87 26.63
C ASP A 444 2.70 9.84 25.94
N CYS A 445 2.87 10.68 24.94
CA CYS A 445 4.12 10.76 24.17
C CYS A 445 5.32 11.16 25.05
N ALA A 446 5.12 11.92 26.12
CA ALA A 446 6.21 12.27 27.03
C ALA A 446 6.75 11.05 27.81
N GLN A 447 6.03 9.93 27.81
CA GLN A 447 6.40 8.68 28.47
C GLN A 447 6.75 7.56 27.49
N ASP A 448 6.96 7.87 26.22
CA ASP A 448 7.39 6.87 25.21
C ASP A 448 8.82 6.39 25.47
N ASN A 449 8.94 5.29 26.21
CA ASN A 449 10.22 4.63 26.51
C ASN A 449 10.58 3.56 25.47
N LEU A 450 9.70 3.21 24.53
CA LEU A 450 10.00 2.30 23.41
C LEU A 450 10.84 2.98 22.33
N ASN A 451 10.98 4.30 22.42
CA ASN A 451 11.94 5.05 21.61
C ASN A 451 13.40 4.82 22.07
N THR A 452 13.74 3.58 22.50
CA THR A 452 15.10 3.20 22.92
C THR A 452 16.08 3.13 21.77
N ASN A 453 15.60 3.25 20.53
CA ASN A 453 16.31 3.74 19.36
C ASN A 453 15.74 5.09 18.90
N ALA A 454 15.36 6.01 19.80
CA ALA A 454 15.74 7.36 19.53
C ALA A 454 17.25 7.26 19.29
N LEU A 455 17.62 7.21 18.03
CA LEU A 455 18.95 7.57 17.59
C LEU A 455 19.21 8.83 18.36
N SER A 456 19.97 8.71 19.45
CA SER A 456 20.35 9.87 20.25
C SER A 456 20.77 10.87 19.19
N THR A 457 20.04 12.00 19.11
CA THR A 457 20.48 13.06 18.20
C THR A 457 21.94 13.16 18.48
N VAL A 458 22.76 12.85 17.44
CA VAL A 458 24.21 12.82 17.60
C VAL A 458 24.53 14.17 18.15
N ALA A 459 24.70 14.24 19.48
CA ALA A 459 24.83 15.48 20.22
C ALA A 459 26.00 16.22 19.60
N HIS A 460 25.79 17.48 19.20
CA HIS A 460 26.74 18.35 18.53
C HIS A 460 26.96 18.15 17.03
N SER A 461 26.01 17.60 16.27
CA SER A 461 26.12 17.67 14.81
C SER A 461 25.56 18.98 14.27
N LYS A 462 26.29 19.62 13.34
CA LYS A 462 25.90 20.86 12.70
C LYS A 462 26.36 20.87 11.25
N ILE A 463 25.52 21.38 10.36
CA ILE A 463 25.81 21.48 8.94
C ILE A 463 25.63 22.92 8.50
N HIS A 464 26.69 23.51 7.93
CA HIS A 464 26.70 24.90 7.47
C HIS A 464 27.71 25.11 6.33
N PRO A 465 27.56 26.17 5.50
CA PRO A 465 26.40 27.06 5.46
C PRO A 465 25.16 26.38 4.88
N ASN A 466 23.96 26.87 5.28
CA ASN A 466 22.69 26.47 4.69
C ASN A 466 21.78 27.70 4.58
N PRO A 467 21.45 28.20 3.37
CA PRO A 467 21.81 27.66 2.04
C PRO A 467 23.33 27.68 1.73
N THR A 468 23.72 26.80 0.81
CA THR A 468 25.11 26.70 0.32
C THR A 468 25.18 26.81 -1.20
N LYS A 469 26.39 27.04 -1.74
CA LYS A 469 26.64 27.08 -3.20
C LYS A 469 27.40 25.88 -3.71
N ASP A 470 28.51 25.53 -3.08
CA ASP A 470 29.48 24.56 -3.63
C ASP A 470 29.94 23.53 -2.60
N PHE A 471 29.88 23.81 -1.30
CA PHE A 471 30.34 22.92 -0.24
C PHE A 471 29.58 23.13 1.06
N ILE A 472 29.65 22.12 1.93
CA ILE A 472 29.18 22.18 3.32
C ILE A 472 30.26 21.72 4.28
N HIS A 473 30.28 22.34 5.44
CA HIS A 473 31.00 21.87 6.61
C HIS A 473 30.07 21.08 7.50
N VAL A 474 30.51 19.92 7.91
CA VAL A 474 29.78 19.00 8.76
C VAL A 474 30.56 18.83 10.07
N GLU A 475 30.05 19.37 11.16
CA GLU A 475 30.49 19.06 12.51
C GLU A 475 29.79 17.75 12.95
N CYS A 476 30.53 16.72 13.27
CA CYS A 476 30.02 15.40 13.60
C CYS A 476 30.93 14.68 14.60
N PRO A 477 30.41 13.71 15.37
CA PRO A 477 31.29 12.85 16.16
C PRO A 477 32.30 12.07 15.29
N LYS A 478 33.39 11.67 15.88
CA LYS A 478 34.39 10.81 15.21
C LYS A 478 33.77 9.51 14.73
N ASN A 479 34.32 8.99 13.64
CA ASN A 479 33.84 7.74 13.03
C ASN A 479 32.38 7.78 12.61
N SER A 480 31.94 8.88 11.98
CA SER A 480 30.61 9.04 11.43
C SER A 480 30.58 8.81 9.93
N SER A 481 29.54 8.14 9.45
CA SER A 481 29.13 8.10 8.05
C SER A 481 28.30 9.33 7.74
N ILE A 482 28.56 9.98 6.60
CA ILE A 482 27.84 11.18 6.14
C ILE A 482 27.25 10.89 4.77
N LEU A 483 25.92 10.87 4.69
CA LEU A 483 25.17 10.60 3.48
C LEU A 483 24.51 11.88 2.98
N ILE A 484 24.55 12.13 1.66
CA ILE A 484 23.75 13.16 1.02
C ILE A 484 22.71 12.47 0.17
N LEU A 485 21.44 12.76 0.48
CA LEU A 485 20.28 12.13 -0.14
C LEU A 485 19.50 13.17 -0.94
N ASP A 486 18.89 12.77 -2.05
CA ASP A 486 17.88 13.56 -2.72
C ASP A 486 16.53 13.54 -1.96
N LEU A 487 15.52 14.21 -2.50
CA LEU A 487 14.19 14.28 -1.88
C LEU A 487 13.43 12.95 -1.85
N HIS A 488 13.91 11.96 -2.62
CA HIS A 488 13.35 10.60 -2.68
C HIS A 488 14.12 9.61 -1.79
N GLY A 489 15.13 10.10 -1.03
CA GLY A 489 15.97 9.27 -0.17
C GLY A 489 17.10 8.54 -0.86
N LYS A 490 17.31 8.74 -2.18
CA LYS A 490 18.42 8.13 -2.91
C LYS A 490 19.74 8.75 -2.49
N THR A 491 20.70 7.92 -2.12
CA THR A 491 22.05 8.36 -1.78
C THR A 491 22.80 8.87 -3.01
N LEU A 492 23.22 10.13 -2.96
CA LEU A 492 23.99 10.80 -4.00
C LEU A 492 25.48 10.90 -3.66
N LEU A 493 25.81 10.94 -2.37
CA LEU A 493 27.18 10.96 -1.86
C LEU A 493 27.22 10.20 -0.54
N ASN A 494 28.26 9.38 -0.38
CA ASN A 494 28.60 8.72 0.89
C ASN A 494 30.05 9.07 1.24
N ALA A 495 30.26 9.63 2.43
CA ALA A 495 31.55 9.97 2.97
C ALA A 495 31.68 9.45 4.40
N PHE A 496 32.91 9.18 4.83
CA PHE A 496 33.21 8.77 6.19
C PHE A 496 34.19 9.76 6.82
N SER A 497 33.91 10.22 8.04
CA SER A 497 34.76 11.12 8.79
C SER A 497 35.32 10.42 10.04
N GLU A 498 36.66 10.27 10.09
CA GLU A 498 37.35 9.82 11.29
C GLU A 498 37.52 10.94 12.34
N ASN A 499 37.24 12.19 11.94
CA ASN A 499 37.41 13.39 12.76
C ASN A 499 36.04 13.99 13.14
N GLU A 500 36.06 14.98 14.03
CA GLU A 500 34.85 15.73 14.46
C GLU A 500 34.40 16.76 13.43
N TYR A 501 34.98 16.76 12.24
CA TYR A 501 34.73 17.73 11.18
C TYR A 501 34.99 17.11 9.81
N ALA A 502 34.11 17.39 8.85
CA ALA A 502 34.29 17.06 7.44
C ALA A 502 33.86 18.23 6.55
N GLU A 503 34.54 18.41 5.42
CA GLU A 503 34.13 19.32 4.36
C GLU A 503 33.75 18.49 3.13
N LEU A 504 32.54 18.72 2.60
CA LEU A 504 32.00 17.99 1.46
C LEU A 504 31.72 18.94 0.31
N SER A 505 32.25 18.63 -0.85
CA SER A 505 31.97 19.36 -2.09
C SER A 505 30.66 18.87 -2.69
N LEU A 506 29.75 19.79 -3.03
CA LEU A 506 28.47 19.58 -3.66
C LEU A 506 28.44 20.06 -5.12
N SER A 507 29.58 20.50 -5.66
CA SER A 507 29.68 21.13 -6.98
C SER A 507 29.25 20.24 -8.15
N HIS A 508 29.11 18.93 -7.92
CA HIS A 508 28.64 17.95 -8.90
C HIS A 508 27.11 17.70 -8.81
N LEU A 509 26.44 18.27 -7.80
CA LEU A 509 25.00 18.14 -7.63
C LEU A 509 24.25 19.31 -8.29
N SER A 510 23.03 19.04 -8.74
CA SER A 510 22.14 20.07 -9.26
C SER A 510 21.67 21.00 -8.15
N ARG A 511 21.29 22.23 -8.49
CA ARG A 511 20.67 23.15 -7.52
C ARG A 511 19.34 22.59 -7.05
N GLY A 512 19.07 22.70 -5.74
CA GLY A 512 17.88 22.10 -5.16
C GLY A 512 17.99 21.82 -3.65
N ALA A 513 17.02 21.07 -3.13
CA ALA A 513 16.99 20.64 -1.74
C ALA A 513 17.53 19.22 -1.61
N TYR A 514 18.29 18.98 -0.55
CA TYR A 514 18.90 17.69 -0.22
C TYR A 514 18.80 17.43 1.27
N PHE A 515 18.90 16.17 1.68
CA PHE A 515 19.08 15.79 3.07
C PHE A 515 20.52 15.36 3.29
N VAL A 516 21.14 15.85 4.37
CA VAL A 516 22.43 15.37 4.85
C VAL A 516 22.19 14.59 6.11
N THR A 517 22.57 13.33 6.11
CA THR A 517 22.42 12.41 7.24
C THR A 517 23.79 12.04 7.79
N ILE A 518 23.98 12.16 9.08
CA ILE A 518 25.18 11.78 9.83
C ILE A 518 24.82 10.60 10.72
N GLU A 519 25.55 9.49 10.59
CA GLU A 519 25.30 8.27 11.34
C GLU A 519 26.58 7.73 11.98
N ASN A 520 26.45 7.23 13.22
CA ASN A 520 27.51 6.48 13.90
C ASN A 520 26.88 5.51 14.91
N THR A 521 27.70 4.83 15.73
CA THR A 521 27.24 3.90 16.77
C THR A 521 26.42 4.56 17.89
N GLN A 522 26.39 5.89 17.99
CA GLN A 522 25.67 6.64 19.02
C GLN A 522 24.32 7.17 18.51
N GLY A 523 24.11 7.19 17.18
CA GLY A 523 22.85 7.65 16.63
C GLY A 523 22.93 8.23 15.21
N ARG A 524 21.85 8.91 14.82
CA ARG A 524 21.66 9.53 13.51
C ARG A 524 21.19 10.98 13.66
N PHE A 525 21.72 11.87 12.84
CA PHE A 525 21.26 13.26 12.69
C PHE A 525 20.97 13.53 11.22
N THR A 526 19.85 14.17 10.92
CA THR A 526 19.50 14.55 9.54
C THR A 526 19.10 16.00 9.47
N GLN A 527 19.63 16.73 8.49
CA GLN A 527 19.30 18.13 8.24
C GLN A 527 19.06 18.37 6.74
N LYS A 528 17.99 19.09 6.42
CA LYS A 528 17.75 19.58 5.06
C LYS A 528 18.70 20.74 4.75
N ILE A 529 19.33 20.68 3.57
CA ILE A 529 20.14 21.77 3.02
C ILE A 529 19.56 22.26 1.69
N ILE A 530 19.87 23.50 1.34
CA ILE A 530 19.50 24.11 0.07
C ILE A 530 20.80 24.46 -0.69
N LEU A 531 20.99 23.85 -1.86
CA LEU A 531 22.07 24.17 -2.81
C LEU A 531 21.57 25.22 -3.81
N GLN A 532 22.20 26.41 -3.82
CA GLN A 532 21.82 27.58 -4.65
C GLN A 532 22.77 27.81 -5.82
#